data_5676af581298bac5f438f6bba09f1d16
#
_entry.id   5676af581298bac5f438f6bba09f1d16
#
_cell.length_a   1.000
_cell.length_b   1.000
_cell.length_c   1.000
_cell.angle_alpha   90.00
_cell.angle_beta   90.00
_cell.angle_gamma   90.00
#
_symmetry.space_group_name_H-M   'P 1'
#
loop_
_entity.id
_entity.type
_entity.pdbx_description
1 polymer ?
#
loop_
_entity_poly.entity_id
_entity_poly.type
_entity_poly.pdbx_seq_one_letter_code
_entity_poly.pdbx_strand_id
1 'polypeptide(L)'
;MRKKAISSLLVAGVAAAAFTTSTQAFAYGAGDFFTRVGVAKVDPKSDNGDLDLTSLGASVHDVEVDDDSAFAFTLGYRFTDKLGVELLAAEPFDHDFQVEGVTGGSVDHLPPTLTVQYYPLGGTDARVQPYAGIGVNYTTFSDEELEVGLPVEFDDSWGAAGQVGVDLLIDDSWALNAAAWYLDIDTDVTVAGNDVGEVEIDPVVVMAGVSYRF
;
A
#
# COMPACT_ATOMS: atom_id res chain seq x y z
N MET A 1 -23.18 -19.47 -21.02
CA MET A 1 -22.08 -19.95 -20.19
C MET A 1 -20.78 -19.85 -20.99
N ARG A 2 -20.03 -18.79 -20.85
CA ARG A 2 -18.64 -18.68 -21.37
C ARG A 2 -17.79 -18.18 -20.24
N LYS A 3 -17.03 -19.09 -19.62
CA LYS A 3 -16.00 -18.79 -18.63
C LYS A 3 -14.93 -17.96 -19.31
N LYS A 4 -14.74 -16.72 -18.89
CA LYS A 4 -13.57 -15.93 -19.22
C LYS A 4 -12.45 -16.36 -18.28
N ALA A 5 -11.51 -17.15 -18.79
CA ALA A 5 -10.22 -17.33 -18.20
C ALA A 5 -9.43 -16.02 -18.48
N ILE A 6 -9.22 -15.21 -17.50
CA ILE A 6 -8.29 -14.07 -17.55
C ILE A 6 -7.12 -14.48 -16.65
N SER A 7 -6.14 -15.03 -17.25
CA SER A 7 -4.77 -14.54 -17.46
C SER A 7 -4.06 -14.12 -16.18
N SER A 8 -3.74 -15.10 -15.33
CA SER A 8 -2.58 -15.08 -14.43
C SER A 8 -1.30 -15.09 -15.27
N LEU A 9 -0.80 -13.96 -15.72
CA LEU A 9 0.50 -13.85 -16.38
C LEU A 9 1.01 -12.42 -16.33
N LEU A 10 1.53 -11.99 -15.19
CA LEU A 10 2.42 -10.84 -15.11
C LEU A 10 3.26 -10.85 -13.83
N VAL A 11 3.97 -11.93 -13.54
CA VAL A 11 5.16 -11.89 -12.67
C VAL A 11 6.14 -12.95 -13.17
N ALA A 12 6.87 -12.63 -14.22
CA ALA A 12 8.09 -13.37 -14.58
C ALA A 12 8.93 -12.49 -15.51
N GLY A 13 9.73 -11.63 -14.94
CA GLY A 13 10.66 -10.79 -15.69
C GLY A 13 11.63 -10.02 -14.82
N VAL A 14 12.10 -10.60 -13.72
CA VAL A 14 13.27 -10.04 -13.03
C VAL A 14 14.50 -10.57 -13.75
N ALA A 15 15.10 -9.72 -14.56
CA ALA A 15 16.37 -9.96 -15.21
C ALA A 15 17.44 -10.25 -14.15
N ALA A 16 18.07 -11.42 -14.25
CA ALA A 16 19.27 -11.76 -13.48
C ALA A 16 20.43 -10.83 -13.96
N ALA A 17 20.62 -9.71 -13.29
CA ALA A 17 21.82 -8.93 -13.40
C ALA A 17 22.90 -9.61 -12.56
N ALA A 18 24.01 -9.98 -13.19
CA ALA A 18 25.16 -10.56 -12.50
C ALA A 18 25.79 -9.49 -11.60
N PHE A 19 25.64 -9.66 -10.29
CA PHE A 19 26.29 -8.81 -9.30
C PHE A 19 27.74 -9.25 -9.11
N THR A 20 28.67 -8.36 -9.45
CA THR A 20 30.07 -8.49 -9.03
C THR A 20 30.16 -8.05 -7.56
N THR A 21 30.37 -8.99 -6.65
CA THR A 21 30.56 -8.73 -5.23
C THR A 21 31.85 -7.98 -5.00
N SER A 22 31.75 -6.68 -4.72
CA SER A 22 32.82 -5.94 -4.08
C SER A 22 32.65 -6.08 -2.56
N THR A 23 33.56 -6.78 -1.91
CA THR A 23 33.63 -6.85 -0.44
C THR A 23 33.99 -5.46 0.10
N GLN A 24 33.02 -4.68 0.49
CA GLN A 24 33.21 -3.52 1.35
C GLN A 24 32.45 -3.73 2.66
N ALA A 25 33.16 -3.46 3.75
CA ALA A 25 32.68 -3.66 5.10
C ALA A 25 31.46 -2.78 5.42
N PHE A 26 30.42 -3.38 6.00
CA PHE A 26 29.40 -2.84 6.91
C PHE A 26 28.90 -1.40 6.67
N ALA A 27 28.60 -0.99 5.46
CA ALA A 27 27.86 0.23 5.27
C ALA A 27 26.56 -0.08 4.57
N TYR A 28 25.46 -0.12 5.30
CA TYR A 28 24.11 -0.05 4.77
C TYR A 28 23.95 1.29 4.06
N GLY A 29 24.17 1.33 2.77
CA GLY A 29 24.37 2.60 2.08
C GLY A 29 24.25 2.60 0.56
N ALA A 30 25.05 3.46 -0.04
CA ALA A 30 25.00 3.77 -1.47
C ALA A 30 25.24 2.54 -2.37
N GLY A 31 24.35 2.32 -3.33
CA GLY A 31 24.43 1.23 -4.30
C GLY A 31 23.65 -0.02 -3.90
N ASP A 32 23.10 -0.08 -2.69
CA ASP A 32 22.37 -1.24 -2.21
C ASP A 32 20.97 -1.33 -2.83
N PHE A 33 20.64 -2.50 -3.36
CA PHE A 33 19.26 -2.93 -3.56
C PHE A 33 18.78 -3.67 -2.32
N PHE A 34 17.54 -3.45 -1.94
CA PHE A 34 16.94 -4.15 -0.83
C PHE A 34 15.48 -4.52 -1.12
N THR A 35 15.00 -5.52 -0.42
CA THR A 35 13.58 -5.87 -0.37
C THR A 35 13.17 -6.03 1.09
N ARG A 36 11.94 -5.66 1.42
CA ARG A 36 11.32 -5.95 2.70
C ARG A 36 10.10 -6.81 2.42
N VAL A 37 9.89 -7.82 3.24
CA VAL A 37 8.73 -8.71 3.13
C VAL A 37 8.13 -8.91 4.50
N GLY A 38 6.81 -8.90 4.59
CA GLY A 38 6.13 -9.00 5.87
C GLY A 38 4.62 -9.04 5.76
N VAL A 39 3.97 -8.84 6.88
CA VAL A 39 2.53 -8.65 6.96
C VAL A 39 2.28 -7.16 7.16
N ALA A 40 1.41 -6.61 6.34
CA ALA A 40 0.90 -5.26 6.47
C ALA A 40 -0.54 -5.29 6.95
N LYS A 41 -0.89 -4.38 7.83
CA LYS A 41 -2.25 -4.06 8.24
C LYS A 41 -2.59 -2.67 7.71
N VAL A 42 -3.72 -2.58 7.03
CA VAL A 42 -4.33 -1.33 6.60
C VAL A 42 -5.43 -0.98 7.58
N ASP A 43 -5.38 0.23 8.11
CA ASP A 43 -6.34 0.75 9.09
C ASP A 43 -6.90 2.07 8.52
N PRO A 44 -8.08 2.04 7.85
CA PRO A 44 -8.74 3.23 7.31
C PRO A 44 -9.06 4.24 8.43
N LYS A 45 -9.22 5.51 8.08
CA LYS A 45 -9.70 6.48 9.07
C LYS A 45 -11.15 6.16 9.47
N SER A 46 -11.57 6.61 10.65
CA SER A 46 -12.88 6.30 11.24
C SER A 46 -14.04 7.16 10.72
N ASP A 47 -13.79 8.06 9.79
CA ASP A 47 -14.78 8.94 9.14
C ASP A 47 -14.44 8.95 7.65
N ASN A 48 -15.16 8.13 6.89
CA ASN A 48 -14.90 7.89 5.47
C ASN A 48 -15.79 8.75 4.55
N GLY A 49 -16.58 9.68 5.10
CA GLY A 49 -17.46 10.57 4.36
C GLY A 49 -18.91 10.07 4.22
N ASP A 50 -19.69 10.83 3.49
CA ASP A 50 -21.12 10.63 3.31
C ASP A 50 -21.46 10.33 1.85
N LEU A 51 -22.32 9.34 1.58
CA LEU A 51 -22.88 9.10 0.26
C LEU A 51 -24.31 9.64 0.11
N ASP A 52 -24.56 10.41 -0.94
CA ASP A 52 -25.88 10.93 -1.29
C ASP A 52 -26.67 9.91 -2.15
N LEU A 53 -27.46 9.09 -1.51
CA LEU A 53 -28.30 8.07 -2.15
C LEU A 53 -29.70 8.57 -2.51
N THR A 54 -29.96 9.90 -2.49
CA THR A 54 -31.30 10.46 -2.77
C THR A 54 -31.80 10.15 -4.18
N SER A 55 -30.91 10.05 -5.17
CA SER A 55 -31.22 9.63 -6.54
C SER A 55 -31.72 8.17 -6.62
N LEU A 56 -31.37 7.34 -5.64
CA LEU A 56 -31.78 5.94 -5.51
C LEU A 56 -32.97 5.75 -4.54
N GLY A 57 -33.49 6.85 -3.98
CA GLY A 57 -34.64 6.86 -3.08
C GLY A 57 -34.31 6.65 -1.60
N ALA A 58 -33.06 6.76 -1.23
CA ALA A 58 -32.58 6.77 0.17
C ALA A 58 -32.16 8.19 0.61
N SER A 59 -31.50 8.32 1.77
CA SER A 59 -31.00 9.60 2.28
C SER A 59 -29.47 9.68 2.07
N VAL A 60 -28.84 10.68 2.68
CA VAL A 60 -27.40 10.76 2.87
C VAL A 60 -27.03 9.85 4.05
N HIS A 61 -25.98 9.05 3.93
CA HIS A 61 -25.56 8.05 4.91
C HIS A 61 -24.05 8.03 5.05
N ASP A 62 -23.59 7.87 6.28
CA ASP A 62 -22.15 7.68 6.61
C ASP A 62 -21.65 6.34 6.04
N VAL A 63 -20.38 6.31 5.68
CA VAL A 63 -19.68 5.12 5.24
C VAL A 63 -18.60 4.76 6.26
N GLU A 64 -18.52 3.49 6.62
CA GLU A 64 -17.45 2.91 7.43
C GLU A 64 -16.73 1.84 6.63
N VAL A 65 -15.38 1.84 6.63
CA VAL A 65 -14.52 0.86 5.96
C VAL A 65 -13.73 0.10 7.02
N ASP A 66 -13.81 -1.22 7.00
CA ASP A 66 -13.14 -2.09 7.95
C ASP A 66 -11.64 -2.24 7.64
N ASP A 67 -10.85 -2.63 8.64
CA ASP A 67 -9.42 -2.89 8.50
C ASP A 67 -9.15 -4.28 7.91
N ASP A 68 -8.06 -4.41 7.14
CA ASP A 68 -7.59 -5.70 6.61
C ASP A 68 -6.07 -5.87 6.73
N SER A 69 -5.61 -7.10 6.59
CA SER A 69 -4.20 -7.46 6.66
C SER A 69 -3.81 -8.43 5.56
N ALA A 70 -2.77 -8.07 4.80
CA ALA A 70 -2.27 -8.85 3.69
C ALA A 70 -0.74 -9.03 3.75
N PHE A 71 -0.24 -9.94 2.92
CA PHE A 71 1.18 -10.05 2.66
C PHE A 71 1.64 -8.86 1.82
N ALA A 72 2.71 -8.19 2.27
CA ALA A 72 3.27 -7.04 1.56
C ALA A 72 4.79 -7.20 1.38
N PHE A 73 5.29 -6.58 0.32
CA PHE A 73 6.71 -6.49 0.06
C PHE A 73 7.09 -5.13 -0.50
N THR A 74 8.35 -4.77 -0.32
CA THR A 74 8.92 -3.58 -0.94
C THR A 74 10.15 -3.92 -1.75
N LEU A 75 10.44 -3.09 -2.74
CA LEU A 75 11.68 -3.10 -3.49
C LEU A 75 12.29 -1.70 -3.42
N GLY A 76 13.54 -1.62 -3.01
CA GLY A 76 14.20 -0.34 -2.85
C GLY A 76 15.63 -0.31 -3.37
N TYR A 77 16.10 0.91 -3.58
CA TYR A 77 17.46 1.21 -4.00
C TYR A 77 18.01 2.43 -3.27
N ARG A 78 19.23 2.35 -2.79
CA ARG A 78 19.95 3.43 -2.12
C ARG A 78 20.85 4.16 -3.12
N PHE A 79 20.52 5.41 -3.47
CA PHE A 79 21.36 6.25 -4.35
C PHE A 79 22.62 6.72 -3.65
N THR A 80 22.47 7.03 -2.36
CA THR A 80 23.56 7.47 -1.47
C THR A 80 23.39 6.75 -0.13
N ASP A 81 24.33 6.93 0.78
CA ASP A 81 24.20 6.41 2.14
C ASP A 81 22.93 6.90 2.85
N LYS A 82 22.41 8.06 2.47
CA LYS A 82 21.30 8.72 3.15
C LYS A 82 20.04 8.86 2.34
N LEU A 83 20.05 8.59 1.04
CA LEU A 83 18.89 8.73 0.17
C LEU A 83 18.64 7.45 -0.60
N GLY A 84 17.39 7.05 -0.65
CA GLY A 84 16.91 5.91 -1.43
C GLY A 84 15.51 6.15 -1.98
N VAL A 85 15.04 5.16 -2.73
CA VAL A 85 13.69 5.06 -3.24
C VAL A 85 13.15 3.68 -2.90
N GLU A 86 11.86 3.59 -2.63
CA GLU A 86 11.19 2.33 -2.33
C GLU A 86 9.82 2.30 -3.00
N LEU A 87 9.51 1.17 -3.60
CA LEU A 87 8.18 0.82 -4.08
C LEU A 87 7.56 -0.20 -3.13
N LEU A 88 6.45 0.15 -2.49
CA LEU A 88 5.59 -0.76 -1.75
C LEU A 88 4.61 -1.42 -2.71
N ALA A 89 4.43 -2.72 -2.57
CA ALA A 89 3.36 -3.49 -3.19
C ALA A 89 2.87 -4.56 -2.20
N ALA A 90 1.61 -4.96 -2.34
CA ALA A 90 0.98 -5.96 -1.50
C ALA A 90 0.11 -6.89 -2.35
N GLU A 91 -0.41 -7.97 -1.77
CA GLU A 91 -1.63 -8.60 -2.29
C GLU A 91 -2.78 -7.61 -2.13
N PRO A 92 -3.82 -7.67 -2.98
CA PRO A 92 -5.00 -6.83 -2.77
C PRO A 92 -5.54 -6.97 -1.35
N PHE A 93 -5.93 -5.85 -0.76
CA PHE A 93 -6.61 -5.83 0.53
C PHE A 93 -8.11 -5.91 0.25
N ASP A 94 -8.78 -6.84 0.93
CA ASP A 94 -10.24 -7.04 0.85
C ASP A 94 -10.88 -6.29 2.04
N HIS A 95 -11.58 -5.20 1.74
CA HIS A 95 -12.25 -4.39 2.74
C HIS A 95 -13.76 -4.56 2.66
N ASP A 96 -14.35 -5.00 3.77
CA ASP A 96 -15.77 -4.83 3.97
C ASP A 96 -16.08 -3.36 4.29
N PHE A 97 -17.15 -2.83 3.72
CA PHE A 97 -17.65 -1.50 4.04
C PHE A 97 -19.14 -1.53 4.37
N GLN A 98 -19.58 -0.56 5.16
CA GLN A 98 -20.96 -0.41 5.56
C GLN A 98 -21.48 0.99 5.22
N VAL A 99 -22.63 1.07 4.57
CA VAL A 99 -23.39 2.30 4.41
C VAL A 99 -24.49 2.29 5.47
N GLU A 100 -24.42 3.17 6.45
CA GLU A 100 -25.22 3.13 7.67
C GLU A 100 -26.73 3.00 7.38
N GLY A 101 -27.33 1.90 7.85
CA GLY A 101 -28.77 1.63 7.75
C GLY A 101 -29.27 1.27 6.33
N VAL A 102 -28.39 1.11 5.34
CA VAL A 102 -28.76 0.81 3.94
C VAL A 102 -28.25 -0.56 3.51
N THR A 103 -26.95 -0.75 3.42
CA THR A 103 -26.35 -2.00 2.91
C THR A 103 -24.86 -2.09 3.30
N GLY A 104 -24.33 -3.30 3.27
CA GLY A 104 -22.90 -3.58 3.25
C GLY A 104 -22.41 -3.92 1.85
N GLY A 105 -21.08 -4.02 1.73
CA GLY A 105 -20.41 -4.43 0.52
C GLY A 105 -18.96 -4.76 0.78
N SER A 106 -18.23 -5.18 -0.25
CA SER A 106 -16.78 -5.41 -0.23
C SER A 106 -16.12 -4.80 -1.44
N VAL A 107 -14.83 -4.46 -1.29
CA VAL A 107 -13.99 -3.94 -2.35
C VAL A 107 -12.54 -4.37 -2.13
N ASP A 108 -11.92 -4.88 -3.17
CA ASP A 108 -10.48 -5.13 -3.19
C ASP A 108 -9.74 -3.87 -3.62
N HIS A 109 -8.73 -3.45 -2.87
CA HIS A 109 -7.87 -2.35 -3.29
C HIS A 109 -6.38 -2.71 -3.26
N LEU A 110 -5.63 -2.16 -4.20
CA LEU A 110 -4.19 -2.32 -4.31
C LEU A 110 -3.53 -0.96 -4.39
N PRO A 111 -2.79 -0.52 -3.33
CA PRO A 111 -2.17 0.80 -3.26
C PRO A 111 -0.65 0.77 -3.51
N PRO A 112 -0.13 0.51 -4.74
CA PRO A 112 1.29 0.67 -4.99
C PRO A 112 1.75 2.08 -4.63
N THR A 113 2.80 2.16 -3.82
CA THR A 113 3.27 3.42 -3.26
C THR A 113 4.76 3.59 -3.51
N LEU A 114 5.13 4.69 -4.14
CA LEU A 114 6.53 5.05 -4.42
C LEU A 114 6.98 6.16 -3.49
N THR A 115 8.01 5.90 -2.67
CA THR A 115 8.57 6.88 -1.73
C THR A 115 10.04 7.16 -1.98
N VAL A 116 10.44 8.41 -1.78
CA VAL A 116 11.84 8.80 -1.59
C VAL A 116 12.13 8.81 -0.10
N GLN A 117 13.18 8.10 0.32
CA GLN A 117 13.51 7.87 1.72
C GLN A 117 14.79 8.57 2.12
N TYR A 118 14.81 9.10 3.35
CA TYR A 118 15.96 9.65 4.01
C TYR A 118 16.35 8.81 5.23
N TYR A 119 17.63 8.44 5.30
CA TYR A 119 18.23 7.62 6.35
C TYR A 119 19.24 8.44 7.13
N PRO A 120 18.92 9.01 8.29
CA PRO A 120 19.82 9.90 9.04
C PRO A 120 21.12 9.21 9.49
N LEU A 121 21.08 7.91 9.76
CA LEU A 121 22.22 7.10 10.19
C LEU A 121 22.84 6.28 9.05
N GLY A 122 22.42 6.45 7.81
CA GLY A 122 22.98 5.76 6.65
C GLY A 122 24.48 6.05 6.47
N GLY A 123 25.24 5.02 6.10
CA GLY A 123 26.69 5.08 5.99
C GLY A 123 27.43 5.01 7.35
N THR A 124 26.74 4.63 8.43
CA THR A 124 27.33 4.42 9.75
C THR A 124 27.20 2.96 10.19
N ASP A 125 27.98 2.57 11.21
CA ASP A 125 27.94 1.22 11.80
C ASP A 125 26.74 1.02 12.77
N ALA A 126 25.78 1.93 12.78
CA ALA A 126 24.62 1.84 13.66
C ALA A 126 23.73 0.65 13.26
N ARG A 127 23.46 -0.25 14.21
CA ARG A 127 22.57 -1.40 13.97
C ARG A 127 21.11 -1.00 13.81
N VAL A 128 20.70 0.12 14.37
CA VAL A 128 19.37 0.68 14.24
C VAL A 128 19.41 1.75 13.16
N GLN A 129 18.70 1.53 12.05
CA GLN A 129 18.67 2.40 10.89
C GLN A 129 17.25 2.96 10.71
N PRO A 130 16.91 4.06 11.40
CA PRO A 130 15.63 4.73 11.17
C PRO A 130 15.61 5.40 9.79
N TYR A 131 14.42 5.53 9.22
CA TYR A 131 14.21 6.25 7.98
C TYR A 131 12.83 6.93 7.96
N ALA A 132 12.73 7.95 7.12
CA ALA A 132 11.46 8.59 6.80
C ALA A 132 11.40 8.85 5.29
N GLY A 133 10.21 8.86 4.74
CA GLY A 133 9.98 9.05 3.31
C GLY A 133 8.74 9.87 3.01
N ILE A 134 8.72 10.43 1.82
CA ILE A 134 7.55 11.05 1.20
C ILE A 134 7.42 10.55 -0.23
N GLY A 135 6.22 10.49 -0.73
CA GLY A 135 6.00 9.93 -2.05
C GLY A 135 4.60 10.10 -2.59
N VAL A 136 4.27 9.23 -3.53
CA VAL A 136 2.96 9.18 -4.18
C VAL A 136 2.41 7.76 -4.09
N ASN A 137 1.13 7.68 -3.93
CA ASN A 137 0.35 6.46 -3.96
C ASN A 137 -0.54 6.49 -5.22
N TYR A 138 -0.77 5.33 -5.80
CA TYR A 138 -1.79 5.10 -6.81
C TYR A 138 -2.61 3.90 -6.40
N THR A 139 -3.89 4.06 -6.14
CA THR A 139 -4.77 2.98 -5.70
C THR A 139 -5.75 2.61 -6.79
N THR A 140 -5.83 1.32 -7.08
CA THR A 140 -6.84 0.75 -7.97
C THR A 140 -7.82 -0.07 -7.15
N PHE A 141 -9.09 -0.01 -7.53
CA PHE A 141 -10.18 -0.77 -6.93
C PHE A 141 -10.64 -1.87 -7.86
N SER A 142 -11.12 -2.98 -7.31
CA SER A 142 -11.64 -4.13 -8.06
C SER A 142 -12.55 -5.00 -7.18
N ASP A 143 -13.26 -5.92 -7.84
CA ASP A 143 -14.16 -6.88 -7.18
C ASP A 143 -15.18 -6.21 -6.23
N GLU A 144 -15.69 -5.02 -6.68
CA GLU A 144 -16.66 -4.22 -5.95
C GLU A 144 -18.03 -4.90 -5.94
N GLU A 145 -18.53 -5.20 -4.75
CA GLU A 145 -19.84 -5.85 -4.58
C GLU A 145 -20.68 -5.14 -3.50
N LEU A 146 -21.95 -4.90 -3.81
CA LEU A 146 -22.98 -4.50 -2.83
C LEU A 146 -23.88 -5.68 -2.50
N GLU A 147 -24.19 -5.89 -1.22
CA GLU A 147 -25.10 -6.97 -0.76
C GLU A 147 -26.49 -6.91 -1.40
N VAL A 148 -26.94 -5.71 -1.75
CA VAL A 148 -28.23 -5.50 -2.45
C VAL A 148 -28.15 -5.83 -3.94
N GLY A 149 -26.97 -6.18 -4.48
CA GLY A 149 -26.77 -6.60 -5.87
C GLY A 149 -26.88 -5.48 -6.89
N LEU A 150 -26.80 -4.22 -6.50
CA LEU A 150 -26.65 -3.10 -7.42
C LEU A 150 -25.20 -2.99 -7.86
N PRO A 151 -24.92 -2.59 -9.12
CA PRO A 151 -23.57 -2.33 -9.56
C PRO A 151 -23.01 -1.10 -8.83
N VAL A 152 -21.81 -1.23 -8.29
CA VAL A 152 -21.02 -0.17 -7.67
C VAL A 152 -19.67 -0.10 -8.38
N GLU A 153 -19.11 1.09 -8.51
CA GLU A 153 -17.81 1.36 -9.10
C GLU A 153 -17.10 2.42 -8.24
N PHE A 154 -15.84 2.17 -7.96
CA PHE A 154 -14.91 3.09 -7.29
C PHE A 154 -13.87 3.55 -8.30
N ASP A 155 -13.63 4.85 -8.38
CA ASP A 155 -12.63 5.40 -9.29
C ASP A 155 -11.21 5.22 -8.72
N ASP A 156 -10.22 5.03 -9.61
CA ASP A 156 -8.81 4.95 -9.20
C ASP A 156 -8.34 6.26 -8.54
N SER A 157 -7.52 6.14 -7.49
CA SER A 157 -7.05 7.26 -6.69
C SER A 157 -5.55 7.55 -6.87
N TRP A 158 -5.19 8.83 -6.86
CA TRP A 158 -3.81 9.30 -6.77
C TRP A 158 -3.66 10.23 -5.57
N GLY A 159 -2.77 9.89 -4.65
CA GLY A 159 -2.57 10.68 -3.45
C GLY A 159 -1.13 10.81 -3.00
N ALA A 160 -0.93 11.59 -1.97
CA ALA A 160 0.35 11.75 -1.30
C ALA A 160 0.62 10.58 -0.35
N ALA A 161 1.89 10.27 -0.12
CA ALA A 161 2.31 9.26 0.84
C ALA A 161 3.38 9.79 1.77
N GLY A 162 3.23 9.50 3.06
CA GLY A 162 4.25 9.71 4.09
C GLY A 162 4.69 8.39 4.69
N GLN A 163 5.97 8.22 4.97
CA GLN A 163 6.51 6.98 5.53
C GLN A 163 7.46 7.24 6.67
N VAL A 164 7.42 6.39 7.69
CA VAL A 164 8.46 6.25 8.71
C VAL A 164 8.75 4.78 8.95
N GLY A 165 10.00 4.45 9.27
CA GLY A 165 10.34 3.08 9.56
C GLY A 165 11.71 2.93 10.19
N VAL A 166 12.04 1.68 10.52
CA VAL A 166 13.31 1.30 11.12
C VAL A 166 13.73 -0.08 10.66
N ASP A 167 14.99 -0.22 10.25
CA ASP A 167 15.66 -1.51 10.08
C ASP A 167 16.56 -1.78 11.29
N LEU A 168 16.42 -2.96 11.90
CA LEU A 168 17.33 -3.47 12.92
C LEU A 168 18.24 -4.51 12.27
N LEU A 169 19.48 -4.15 11.99
CA LEU A 169 20.45 -4.99 11.30
C LEU A 169 20.81 -6.23 12.14
N ILE A 170 20.60 -7.41 11.58
CA ILE A 170 21.02 -8.70 12.15
C ILE A 170 22.45 -8.99 11.73
N ASP A 171 22.69 -8.89 10.42
CA ASP A 171 24.00 -9.06 9.78
C ASP A 171 24.12 -8.14 8.55
N ASP A 172 25.05 -8.43 7.64
CA ASP A 172 25.35 -7.60 6.46
C ASP A 172 24.21 -7.57 5.43
N SER A 173 23.37 -8.59 5.42
CA SER A 173 22.30 -8.76 4.42
C SER A 173 20.90 -8.73 5.02
N TRP A 174 20.74 -9.10 6.29
CA TRP A 174 19.43 -9.25 6.93
C TRP A 174 19.17 -8.22 8.01
N ALA A 175 17.94 -7.72 8.03
CA ALA A 175 17.42 -6.88 9.11
C ALA A 175 15.99 -7.28 9.48
N LEU A 176 15.57 -6.98 10.70
CA LEU A 176 14.15 -6.87 11.03
C LEU A 176 13.68 -5.48 10.62
N ASN A 177 12.50 -5.40 10.06
CA ASN A 177 11.90 -4.14 9.63
C ASN A 177 10.56 -3.91 10.32
N ALA A 178 10.32 -2.66 10.68
CA ALA A 178 9.00 -2.15 11.01
C ALA A 178 8.82 -0.79 10.33
N ALA A 179 7.66 -0.60 9.71
CA ALA A 179 7.35 0.62 8.98
C ALA A 179 5.88 0.99 9.12
N ALA A 180 5.59 2.27 8.94
CA ALA A 180 4.23 2.79 8.84
C ALA A 180 4.17 3.81 7.71
N TRP A 181 3.07 3.80 6.98
CA TRP A 181 2.70 4.77 5.95
C TRP A 181 1.40 5.44 6.31
N TYR A 182 1.27 6.69 5.96
CA TYR A 182 0.00 7.38 5.80
C TYR A 182 -0.19 7.59 4.30
N LEU A 183 -1.32 7.17 3.79
CA LEU A 183 -1.67 7.29 2.38
C LEU A 183 -2.90 8.17 2.26
N ASP A 184 -2.86 9.12 1.35
CA ASP A 184 -3.96 9.97 0.96
C ASP A 184 -4.73 9.24 -0.16
N ILE A 185 -5.92 8.75 0.13
CA ILE A 185 -6.72 7.91 -0.79
C ILE A 185 -8.18 8.36 -0.74
N ASP A 186 -8.58 9.08 -1.78
CA ASP A 186 -9.94 9.52 -2.01
C ASP A 186 -10.48 8.90 -3.29
N THR A 187 -11.73 8.45 -3.30
CA THR A 187 -12.35 7.81 -4.47
C THR A 187 -13.79 8.24 -4.66
N ASP A 188 -14.14 8.61 -5.89
CA ASP A 188 -15.54 8.86 -6.29
C ASP A 188 -16.28 7.54 -6.43
N VAL A 189 -17.50 7.49 -5.91
CA VAL A 189 -18.34 6.28 -5.89
C VAL A 189 -19.55 6.47 -6.80
N THR A 190 -19.74 5.52 -7.70
CA THR A 190 -20.89 5.43 -8.60
C THR A 190 -21.74 4.20 -8.29
N VAL A 191 -23.03 4.37 -8.01
CA VAL A 191 -23.99 3.28 -7.78
C VAL A 191 -25.09 3.30 -8.84
N ALA A 192 -25.26 2.18 -9.54
CA ALA A 192 -26.25 2.03 -10.62
C ALA A 192 -26.16 3.14 -11.69
N GLY A 193 -24.93 3.63 -11.96
CA GLY A 193 -24.64 4.69 -12.92
C GLY A 193 -24.95 6.12 -12.42
N ASN A 194 -25.20 6.30 -11.13
CA ASN A 194 -25.33 7.62 -10.50
C ASN A 194 -24.12 7.85 -9.60
N ASP A 195 -23.47 9.00 -9.76
CA ASP A 195 -22.49 9.49 -8.83
C ASP A 195 -23.18 9.78 -7.48
N VAL A 196 -22.66 9.20 -6.40
CA VAL A 196 -23.25 9.27 -5.06
C VAL A 196 -22.33 9.95 -4.05
N GLY A 197 -21.14 10.33 -4.44
CA GLY A 197 -20.18 11.08 -3.61
C GLY A 197 -18.80 10.46 -3.55
N GLU A 198 -17.97 11.01 -2.67
CA GLU A 198 -16.57 10.63 -2.45
C GLU A 198 -16.40 9.88 -1.13
N VAL A 199 -15.58 8.84 -1.14
CA VAL A 199 -15.16 8.11 0.05
C VAL A 199 -13.69 8.37 0.28
N GLU A 200 -13.36 8.88 1.46
CA GLU A 200 -12.01 9.16 1.90
C GLU A 200 -11.52 8.01 2.80
N ILE A 201 -10.57 7.22 2.33
CA ILE A 201 -10.05 6.04 3.07
C ILE A 201 -8.89 6.44 3.98
N ASP A 202 -7.97 7.23 3.48
CA ASP A 202 -6.83 7.85 4.19
C ASP A 202 -6.17 6.93 5.23
N PRO A 203 -5.75 5.71 4.86
CA PRO A 203 -5.36 4.71 5.83
C PRO A 203 -3.98 4.96 6.44
N VAL A 204 -3.81 4.46 7.65
CA VAL A 204 -2.49 4.14 8.19
C VAL A 204 -2.18 2.67 7.88
N VAL A 205 -1.11 2.44 7.15
CA VAL A 205 -0.59 1.09 6.86
C VAL A 205 0.59 0.81 7.78
N VAL A 206 0.54 -0.29 8.53
CA VAL A 206 1.64 -0.72 9.40
C VAL A 206 2.15 -2.06 8.94
N MET A 207 3.45 -2.17 8.71
CA MET A 207 4.10 -3.41 8.27
C MET A 207 5.18 -3.84 9.26
N ALA A 208 5.26 -5.13 9.53
CA ALA A 208 6.37 -5.75 10.24
C ALA A 208 6.88 -6.98 9.48
N GLY A 209 8.20 -7.13 9.41
CA GLY A 209 8.78 -8.21 8.63
C GLY A 209 10.30 -8.24 8.65
N VAL A 210 10.86 -8.77 7.59
CA VAL A 210 12.31 -8.87 7.38
C VAL A 210 12.74 -8.09 6.15
N SER A 211 13.93 -7.52 6.22
CA SER A 211 14.59 -6.85 5.11
C SER A 211 15.79 -7.67 4.65
N TYR A 212 15.97 -7.79 3.36
CA TYR A 212 17.14 -8.40 2.75
C TYR A 212 17.81 -7.42 1.80
N ARG A 213 19.12 -7.29 1.92
CA ARG A 213 19.99 -6.49 1.07
C ARG A 213 20.82 -7.38 0.17
N PHE A 214 20.85 -7.04 -1.11
CA PHE A 214 21.58 -7.75 -2.17
C PHE A 214 23.03 -7.28 -2.28
#